data_7635f18c25ff557e38996d4219549316
#
_entry.id   7635f18c25ff557e38996d4219549316
#
_cell.length_a   1.000
_cell.length_b   1.000
_cell.length_c   1.000
_cell.angle_alpha   90.00
_cell.angle_beta   90.00
_cell.angle_gamma   90.00
#
_symmetry.space_group_name_H-M   'P 1'
#
loop_
_entity.id
_entity.type
_entity.pdbx_description
1 polymer ?
#
loop_
_entity_poly.entity_id
_entity_poly.type
_entity_poly.pdbx_seq_one_letter_code
_entity_poly.pdbx_strand_id
1 'polypeptide(L)'
;MSLDPIIAQFQTKMKTPHDFRGSVKFDLGADGSIFVDTTQKPGVVTQGGDAQAQLILTLSKDLLSGLLAGTKDPNVAYLTGKLKIKGSMGMAMKLNAFLEN
;
A
#
# COMPACT_ATOMS: atom_id res chain seq x y z
N MET A 1 -14.07 6.72 -10.51
CA MET A 1 -12.73 6.59 -11.10
C MET A 1 -12.16 5.23 -10.77
N SER A 2 -11.42 4.67 -11.70
CA SER A 2 -10.89 3.33 -11.56
C SER A 2 -9.60 3.31 -10.74
N LEU A 3 -9.40 2.26 -9.94
CA LEU A 3 -8.15 2.02 -9.22
C LEU A 3 -7.18 1.16 -10.04
N ASP A 4 -7.55 0.80 -11.27
CA ASP A 4 -6.75 -0.09 -12.10
C ASP A 4 -5.31 0.38 -12.31
N PRO A 5 -5.03 1.68 -12.55
CA PRO A 5 -3.65 2.12 -12.69
C PRO A 5 -2.81 1.90 -11.43
N ILE A 6 -3.42 2.10 -10.25
CA ILE A 6 -2.73 1.89 -8.98
C ILE A 6 -2.47 0.41 -8.76
N ILE A 7 -3.46 -0.43 -9.05
CA ILE A 7 -3.31 -1.89 -8.94
C ILE A 7 -2.20 -2.37 -9.87
N ALA A 8 -2.14 -1.84 -11.09
CA ALA A 8 -1.08 -2.21 -12.04
C ALA A 8 0.31 -1.82 -11.51
N GLN A 9 0.42 -0.65 -10.86
CA GLN A 9 1.68 -0.22 -10.26
C GLN A 9 2.11 -1.16 -9.13
N PHE A 10 1.17 -1.60 -8.28
CA PHE A 10 1.47 -2.59 -7.26
C PHE A 10 1.94 -3.91 -7.87
N GLN A 11 1.27 -4.37 -8.90
CA GLN A 11 1.65 -5.63 -9.55
C GLN A 11 3.05 -5.55 -10.12
N THR A 12 3.42 -4.42 -10.70
CA THR A 12 4.77 -4.20 -11.22
C THR A 12 5.80 -4.22 -10.09
N LYS A 13 5.51 -3.54 -8.97
CA LYS A 13 6.42 -3.52 -7.83
C LYS A 13 6.61 -4.91 -7.22
N MET A 14 5.56 -5.73 -7.21
CA MET A 14 5.62 -7.07 -6.65
C MET A 14 6.48 -8.03 -7.47
N LYS A 15 6.75 -7.70 -8.73
CA LYS A 15 7.63 -8.49 -9.57
C LYS A 15 9.10 -8.23 -9.30
N THR A 16 9.44 -7.10 -8.68
CA THR A 16 10.83 -6.80 -8.31
C THR A 16 11.15 -7.45 -6.96
N PRO A 17 12.42 -7.81 -6.71
CA PRO A 17 12.79 -8.37 -5.42
C PRO A 17 12.48 -7.39 -4.28
N HIS A 18 11.85 -7.91 -3.21
CA HIS A 18 11.53 -7.12 -2.03
C HIS A 18 11.45 -8.04 -0.81
N ASP A 19 11.64 -7.46 0.37
CA ASP A 19 11.62 -8.19 1.63
C ASP A 19 10.27 -8.13 2.34
N PHE A 20 9.32 -7.39 1.79
CA PHE A 20 8.03 -7.25 2.43
C PHE A 20 7.22 -8.55 2.31
N ARG A 21 6.83 -9.08 3.46
CA ARG A 21 5.96 -10.27 3.54
C ARG A 21 4.86 -9.96 4.53
N GLY A 22 3.62 -9.89 4.05
CA GLY A 22 2.48 -9.62 4.89
C GLY A 22 1.28 -9.20 4.09
N SER A 23 0.20 -8.85 4.80
CA SER A 23 -1.02 -8.36 4.19
C SER A 23 -1.25 -6.90 4.60
N VAL A 24 -1.60 -6.07 3.63
CA VAL A 24 -1.83 -4.64 3.83
C VAL A 24 -3.12 -4.23 3.16
N LYS A 25 -3.93 -3.47 3.87
CA LYS A 25 -5.11 -2.84 3.29
C LYS A 25 -4.85 -1.35 3.16
N PHE A 26 -5.02 -0.84 1.95
CA PHE A 26 -4.94 0.60 1.68
C PHE A 26 -6.36 1.14 1.62
N ASP A 27 -6.77 1.84 2.67
CA ASP A 27 -8.10 2.43 2.76
C ASP A 27 -8.06 3.83 2.14
N LEU A 28 -8.71 3.99 1.01
CA LEU A 28 -8.69 5.23 0.23
C LEU A 28 -9.98 6.04 0.44
N GLY A 29 -10.73 5.74 1.51
CA GLY A 29 -11.95 6.45 1.83
C GLY A 29 -13.02 6.22 0.75
N ALA A 30 -13.55 7.32 0.20
CA ALA A 30 -14.62 7.24 -0.79
C ALA A 30 -14.20 6.54 -2.09
N ASP A 31 -12.91 6.49 -2.37
CA ASP A 31 -12.40 5.83 -3.58
C ASP A 31 -12.30 4.30 -3.44
N GLY A 32 -12.56 3.77 -2.25
CA GLY A 32 -12.53 2.34 -2.00
C GLY A 32 -11.28 1.90 -1.28
N SER A 33 -10.91 0.64 -1.46
CA SER A 33 -9.72 0.09 -0.80
C SER A 33 -9.00 -0.89 -1.72
N ILE A 34 -7.71 -1.08 -1.45
CA ILE A 34 -6.87 -2.05 -2.15
C ILE A 34 -6.23 -2.95 -1.11
N PHE A 35 -6.31 -4.25 -1.33
CA PHE A 35 -5.71 -5.26 -0.45
C PHE A 35 -4.52 -5.89 -1.17
N VAL A 36 -3.37 -5.88 -0.50
CA VAL A 36 -2.13 -6.46 -1.03
C VAL A 36 -1.66 -7.55 -0.08
N ASP A 37 -1.47 -8.76 -0.61
CA ASP A 37 -1.00 -9.90 0.17
C ASP A 37 0.25 -10.45 -0.50
N THR A 38 1.38 -10.30 0.16
CA THR A 38 2.66 -10.80 -0.33
C THR A 38 3.12 -12.07 0.38
N THR A 39 2.24 -12.65 1.24
CA THR A 39 2.55 -13.94 1.88
C THR A 39 2.41 -15.09 0.89
N GLN A 40 1.72 -14.86 -0.21
CA GLN A 40 1.53 -15.85 -1.28
C GLN A 40 2.52 -15.58 -2.42
N LYS A 41 2.78 -16.60 -3.22
CA LYS A 41 3.63 -16.49 -4.42
C LYS A 41 2.84 -17.03 -5.61
N PRO A 42 2.54 -16.17 -6.62
CA PRO A 42 2.82 -14.73 -6.63
C PRO A 42 1.92 -13.99 -5.62
N GLY A 43 2.34 -12.77 -5.27
CA GLY A 43 1.54 -11.91 -4.41
C GLY A 43 0.21 -11.54 -5.06
N VAL A 44 -0.77 -11.22 -4.23
CA VAL A 44 -2.13 -10.92 -4.69
C VAL A 44 -2.46 -9.46 -4.41
N VAL A 45 -3.01 -8.79 -5.42
CA VAL A 45 -3.52 -7.42 -5.30
C VAL A 45 -4.99 -7.44 -5.71
N THR A 46 -5.89 -7.07 -4.79
CA THR A 46 -7.32 -7.05 -5.06
C THR A 46 -7.92 -5.72 -4.66
N GLN A 47 -9.02 -5.34 -5.31
CA GLN A 47 -9.76 -4.13 -4.99
C GLN A 47 -10.93 -4.48 -4.09
N GLY A 48 -11.06 -3.75 -2.97
CA GLY A 48 -12.16 -3.94 -2.04
C GLY A 48 -11.98 -5.18 -1.17
N GLY A 49 -13.10 -5.66 -0.61
CA GLY A 49 -13.14 -6.88 0.16
C GLY A 49 -13.06 -6.65 1.66
N ASP A 50 -13.37 -7.71 2.40
CA ASP A 50 -13.41 -7.69 3.87
C ASP A 50 -12.23 -8.43 4.49
N ALA A 51 -11.20 -8.72 3.70
CA ALA A 51 -10.05 -9.45 4.21
C ALA A 51 -9.37 -8.69 5.35
N GLN A 52 -9.01 -9.41 6.39
CA GLN A 52 -8.28 -8.83 7.51
C GLN A 52 -6.81 -8.70 7.14
N ALA A 53 -6.30 -7.48 7.27
CA ALA A 53 -4.91 -7.20 6.97
C ALA A 53 -4.12 -7.02 8.27
N GLN A 54 -2.85 -7.41 8.23
CA GLN A 54 -1.94 -7.20 9.34
C GLN A 54 -1.61 -5.73 9.52
N LEU A 55 -1.75 -4.95 8.44
CA LEU A 55 -1.46 -3.52 8.45
C LEU A 55 -2.54 -2.81 7.65
N ILE A 56 -3.04 -1.70 8.18
CA ILE A 56 -4.02 -0.87 7.50
C ILE A 56 -3.46 0.54 7.36
N LEU A 57 -3.41 1.03 6.12
CA LEU A 57 -3.00 2.39 5.83
C LEU A 57 -4.19 3.17 5.31
N THR A 58 -4.45 4.32 5.92
CA THR A 58 -5.51 5.23 5.50
C THR A 58 -4.87 6.46 4.87
N LEU A 59 -5.18 6.71 3.60
CA LEU A 59 -4.60 7.81 2.84
C LEU A 59 -5.50 8.11 1.64
N SER A 60 -5.20 9.19 0.93
CA SER A 60 -5.94 9.51 -0.29
C SER A 60 -5.39 8.70 -1.47
N LYS A 61 -6.22 8.55 -2.50
CA LYS A 61 -5.82 7.92 -3.75
C LYS A 61 -4.64 8.65 -4.38
N ASP A 62 -4.68 9.99 -4.38
CA ASP A 62 -3.60 10.80 -4.97
C ASP A 62 -2.30 10.60 -4.21
N LEU A 63 -2.36 10.52 -2.88
CA LEU A 63 -1.16 10.28 -2.09
C LEU A 63 -0.58 8.90 -2.39
N LEU A 64 -1.41 7.88 -2.47
CA LEU A 64 -0.94 6.54 -2.78
C LEU A 64 -0.28 6.49 -4.16
N SER A 65 -0.89 7.12 -5.15
CA SER A 65 -0.31 7.21 -6.48
C SER A 65 1.06 7.88 -6.46
N GLY A 66 1.19 8.97 -5.69
CA GLY A 66 2.47 9.68 -5.55
C GLY A 66 3.53 8.84 -4.85
N LEU A 67 3.14 8.07 -3.83
CA LEU A 67 4.07 7.17 -3.15
C LEU A 67 4.60 6.10 -4.11
N LEU A 68 3.73 5.53 -4.92
CA LEU A 68 4.12 4.51 -5.88
C LEU A 68 4.99 5.06 -7.01
N ALA A 69 4.75 6.31 -7.40
CA ALA A 69 5.52 6.97 -8.44
C ALA A 69 6.83 7.56 -7.92
N GLY A 70 7.04 7.57 -6.60
CA GLY A 70 8.24 8.15 -6.00
C GLY A 70 8.22 9.66 -5.89
N THR A 71 7.07 10.30 -6.15
CA THR A 71 6.94 11.77 -6.06
C THR A 71 6.54 12.27 -4.69
N LYS A 72 6.14 11.37 -3.79
CA LYS A 72 5.74 11.67 -2.41
C LYS A 72 6.55 10.81 -1.45
N ASP A 73 6.84 11.38 -0.28
CA ASP A 73 7.59 10.70 0.76
C ASP A 73 6.62 10.17 1.82
N PRO A 74 6.59 8.86 2.09
CA PRO A 74 5.68 8.31 3.09
C PRO A 74 5.95 8.84 4.50
N ASN A 75 7.20 9.14 4.84
CA ASN A 75 7.53 9.69 6.16
C ASN A 75 6.93 11.09 6.33
N VAL A 76 7.04 11.94 5.31
CA VAL A 76 6.46 13.26 5.33
C VAL A 76 4.93 13.19 5.42
N ALA A 77 4.33 12.27 4.66
CA ALA A 77 2.88 12.09 4.70
C ALA A 77 2.41 11.65 6.08
N TYR A 78 3.16 10.76 6.74
CA TYR A 78 2.83 10.31 8.08
C TYR A 78 2.94 11.46 9.10
N LEU A 79 4.01 12.22 9.04
CA LEU A 79 4.24 13.33 9.97
C LEU A 79 3.20 14.45 9.81
N THR A 80 2.72 14.66 8.60
CA THR A 80 1.71 15.71 8.35
C THR A 80 0.27 15.23 8.53
N GLY A 81 0.07 13.97 8.95
CA GLY A 81 -1.24 13.42 9.19
C GLY A 81 -2.01 13.01 7.95
N LYS A 82 -1.38 13.02 6.80
CA LYS A 82 -2.01 12.61 5.53
C LYS A 82 -2.02 11.10 5.36
N LEU A 83 -1.13 10.41 6.06
CA LEU A 83 -1.05 8.95 6.05
C LEU A 83 -1.23 8.47 7.48
N LYS A 84 -2.24 7.62 7.70
CA LYS A 84 -2.48 7.00 9.00
C LYS A 84 -2.15 5.53 8.91
N ILE A 85 -1.49 5.01 9.94
CA ILE A 85 -1.02 3.62 9.98
C ILE A 85 -1.63 2.94 11.20
N LYS A 86 -2.25 1.78 10.97
CA LYS A 86 -2.78 0.95 12.04
C LYS A 86 -2.22 -0.46 11.89
N GLY A 87 -1.57 -0.96 12.93
CA GLY A 87 -0.99 -2.29 12.93
C GLY A 87 0.47 -2.26 13.32
N SER A 88 1.24 -3.23 12.85
CA SER A 88 2.64 -3.39 13.21
C SER A 88 3.51 -2.29 12.58
N MET A 89 4.22 -1.54 13.43
CA MET A 89 5.15 -0.52 12.93
C MET A 89 6.36 -1.15 12.21
N GLY A 90 6.77 -2.34 12.63
CA GLY A 90 7.84 -3.05 11.94
C GLY A 90 7.46 -3.39 10.51
N MET A 91 6.23 -3.82 10.30
CA MET A 91 5.71 -4.06 8.95
C MET A 91 5.60 -2.77 8.15
N ALA A 92 5.21 -1.67 8.80
CA ALA A 92 5.09 -0.39 8.12
C ALA A 92 6.44 0.08 7.59
N MET A 93 7.52 -0.12 8.34
CA MET A 93 8.86 0.22 7.88
C MET A 93 9.27 -0.60 6.66
N LYS A 94 8.97 -1.89 6.67
CA LYS A 94 9.24 -2.76 5.52
C LYS A 94 8.41 -2.37 4.32
N LEU A 95 7.17 -1.97 4.55
CA LEU A 95 6.29 -1.51 3.48
C LEU A 95 6.82 -0.21 2.86
N ASN A 96 7.36 0.71 3.66
CA ASN A 96 7.97 1.92 3.13
C ASN A 96 9.09 1.59 2.13
N ALA A 97 9.95 0.66 2.49
CA ALA A 97 11.02 0.23 1.59
C ALA A 97 10.47 -0.38 0.31
N PHE A 98 9.39 -1.16 0.42
CA PHE A 98 8.72 -1.74 -0.74
C PHE A 98 8.14 -0.66 -1.65
N LEU A 99 7.53 0.38 -1.08
CA LEU A 99 6.93 1.47 -1.87
C LEU A 99 7.97 2.35 -2.54
N GLU A 100 9.15 2.49 -1.94
CA GLU A 100 10.22 3.34 -2.46
C GLU A 100 11.02 2.68 -3.59
N ASN A 101 10.87 1.39 -3.79
CA ASN A 101 11.58 0.67 -4.85
C ASN A 101 11.10 1.06 -6.24
#